data_0762eb3a912c9b39415cc15816547091
#
_entry.id   0762eb3a912c9b39415cc15816547091
#
_cell.length_a   1.000
_cell.length_b   1.000
_cell.length_c   1.000
_cell.angle_alpha   90.00
_cell.angle_beta   90.00
_cell.angle_gamma   90.00
#
_symmetry.space_group_name_H-M   'P 1'
#
loop_
_entity.id
_entity.type
_entity.pdbx_description
1 polymer ?
#
loop_
_entity_poly.entity_id
_entity_poly.type
_entity_poly.pdbx_seq_one_letter_code
_entity_poly.pdbx_strand_id
1 'polypeptide(L)'
;MKEAAVERHFVWAVERAGGKTWKFKSPSNRGVCDRIACLPDGSTWFVELKTKGGRLSELQKLHAADLVALNQNYACLWTTEQVDQWLLTTTR
;
A
#
# COMPACT_ATOMS: atom_id res chain seq x y z
N MET A 1 -8.18 -13.69 6.29
CA MET A 1 -7.48 -13.69 4.99
C MET A 1 -6.01 -13.51 5.22
N LYS A 2 -5.16 -14.27 4.56
CA LYS A 2 -3.72 -14.17 4.71
C LYS A 2 -3.19 -12.96 3.95
N GLU A 3 -2.10 -12.38 4.44
CA GLU A 3 -1.46 -11.22 3.83
C GLU A 3 -1.13 -11.48 2.35
N ALA A 4 -0.66 -12.69 2.01
CA ALA A 4 -0.36 -13.05 0.64
C ALA A 4 -1.58 -12.98 -0.28
N ALA A 5 -2.78 -13.27 0.23
CA ALA A 5 -4.00 -13.16 -0.57
C ALA A 5 -4.37 -11.70 -0.81
N VAL A 6 -4.20 -10.86 0.19
CA VAL A 6 -4.43 -9.40 0.04
C VAL A 6 -3.42 -8.84 -0.95
N GLU A 7 -2.15 -9.25 -0.84
CA GLU A 7 -1.11 -8.77 -1.75
C GLU A 7 -1.36 -9.18 -3.20
N ARG A 8 -1.77 -10.44 -3.44
CA ARG A 8 -2.10 -10.88 -4.80
C ARG A 8 -3.26 -10.08 -5.38
N HIS A 9 -4.28 -9.85 -4.59
CA HIS A 9 -5.41 -9.04 -5.01
C HIS A 9 -4.99 -7.61 -5.32
N PHE A 10 -4.13 -7.03 -4.47
CA PHE A 10 -3.62 -5.68 -4.66
C PHE A 10 -2.88 -5.55 -6.00
N VAL A 11 -1.96 -6.46 -6.28
CA VAL A 11 -1.19 -6.45 -7.54
C VAL A 11 -2.14 -6.56 -8.74
N TRP A 12 -3.06 -7.52 -8.67
CA TRP A 12 -4.02 -7.73 -9.75
C TRP A 12 -4.89 -6.48 -9.98
N ALA A 13 -5.42 -5.90 -8.91
CA ALA A 13 -6.32 -4.75 -9.01
C ALA A 13 -5.61 -3.52 -9.57
N VAL A 14 -4.38 -3.25 -9.10
CA VAL A 14 -3.58 -2.13 -9.60
C VAL A 14 -3.29 -2.29 -11.08
N GLU A 15 -2.86 -3.49 -11.50
CA GLU A 15 -2.53 -3.75 -12.90
C GLU A 15 -3.76 -3.68 -13.78
N ARG A 16 -4.87 -4.21 -13.31
CA ARG A 16 -6.14 -4.14 -14.05
C ARG A 16 -6.60 -2.70 -14.25
N ALA A 17 -6.31 -1.82 -13.30
CA ALA A 17 -6.64 -0.40 -13.41
C ALA A 17 -5.66 0.38 -14.31
N GLY A 18 -4.64 -0.28 -14.85
CA GLY A 18 -3.66 0.36 -15.71
C GLY A 18 -2.43 0.87 -15.00
N GLY A 19 -2.29 0.59 -13.70
CA GLY A 19 -1.13 0.97 -12.93
C GLY A 19 -0.08 -0.11 -12.87
N LYS A 20 0.97 0.16 -12.11
CA LYS A 20 2.02 -0.81 -11.81
C LYS A 20 2.40 -0.73 -10.34
N THR A 21 2.85 -1.85 -9.80
CA THR A 21 3.30 -1.90 -8.42
C THR A 21 4.53 -2.79 -8.29
N TRP A 22 5.39 -2.43 -7.34
CA TRP A 22 6.62 -3.14 -7.05
C TRP A 22 6.74 -3.34 -5.55
N LYS A 23 7.41 -4.41 -5.16
CA LYS A 23 7.80 -4.56 -3.76
C LYS A 23 8.82 -3.50 -3.41
N PHE A 24 8.63 -2.92 -2.21
CA PHE A 24 9.56 -1.94 -1.70
C PHE A 24 10.25 -2.52 -0.48
N LYS A 25 11.57 -2.71 -0.58
CA LYS A 25 12.39 -3.23 0.50
C LYS A 25 13.55 -2.30 0.76
N SER A 26 13.83 -2.09 2.03
CA SER A 26 15.01 -1.32 2.44
C SER A 26 15.74 -2.12 3.52
N PRO A 27 16.87 -2.75 3.19
CA PRO A 27 17.59 -3.58 4.17
C PRO A 27 18.06 -2.80 5.40
N SER A 28 18.33 -1.52 5.25
CA SER A 28 18.83 -0.67 6.34
C SER A 28 17.76 0.10 7.07
N ASN A 29 16.50 0.09 6.62
CA ASN A 29 15.41 0.82 7.25
C ASN A 29 14.23 -0.10 7.51
N ARG A 30 14.04 -0.44 8.77
CA ARG A 30 12.86 -1.19 9.18
C ARG A 30 11.63 -0.28 9.13
N GLY A 31 10.47 -0.88 8.93
CA GLY A 31 9.21 -0.14 8.97
C GLY A 31 8.83 0.56 7.68
N VAL A 32 9.64 0.45 6.61
CA VAL A 32 9.21 0.94 5.31
C VAL A 32 8.03 0.12 4.81
N CYS A 33 7.19 0.73 3.98
CA CYS A 33 5.99 0.08 3.47
C CYS A 33 6.32 -1.09 2.54
N ASP A 34 5.33 -1.95 2.30
CA ASP A 34 5.52 -3.17 1.51
C ASP A 34 5.64 -2.92 0.01
N ARG A 35 4.91 -1.95 -0.50
CA ARG A 35 4.79 -1.75 -1.93
C ARG A 35 4.73 -0.28 -2.31
N ILE A 36 5.17 -0.01 -3.53
CA ILE A 36 4.94 1.27 -4.20
C ILE A 36 4.01 0.99 -5.37
N ALA A 37 3.01 1.85 -5.56
CA ALA A 37 2.08 1.75 -6.69
C ALA A 37 2.08 3.06 -7.47
N CYS A 38 2.20 2.95 -8.79
CA CYS A 38 2.09 4.07 -9.71
C CYS A 38 0.81 3.92 -10.49
N LEU A 39 -0.08 4.91 -10.38
CA LEU A 39 -1.43 4.85 -10.95
C LEU A 39 -1.54 5.71 -12.21
N PRO A 40 -2.54 5.42 -13.07
CA PRO A 40 -2.70 6.14 -14.34
C PRO A 40 -2.94 7.64 -14.19
N ASP A 41 -3.44 8.09 -13.03
CA ASP A 41 -3.64 9.51 -12.76
C ASP A 41 -2.31 10.26 -12.49
N GLY A 42 -1.19 9.54 -12.53
CA GLY A 42 0.13 10.10 -12.25
C GLY A 42 0.53 10.06 -10.80
N SER A 43 -0.33 9.55 -9.91
CA SER A 43 -0.01 9.49 -8.48
C SER A 43 0.86 8.27 -8.16
N THR A 44 1.74 8.46 -7.17
CA THR A 44 2.55 7.38 -6.61
C THR A 44 2.12 7.19 -5.17
N TRP A 45 1.90 5.93 -4.79
CA TRP A 45 1.42 5.56 -3.46
C TRP A 45 2.40 4.64 -2.77
N PHE A 46 2.60 4.87 -1.48
CA PHE A 46 3.32 3.97 -0.59
C PHE A 46 2.27 3.18 0.16
N VAL A 47 2.31 1.86 0.04
CA VAL A 47 1.23 0.99 0.51
C VAL A 47 1.76 -0.06 1.47
N GLU A 48 1.13 -0.14 2.64
CA GLU A 48 1.37 -1.18 3.62
C GLU A 48 0.22 -2.18 3.54
N LEU A 49 0.54 -3.46 3.41
CA LEU A 49 -0.47 -4.52 3.34
C LEU A 49 -0.41 -5.36 4.62
N LYS A 50 -1.56 -5.59 5.21
CA LYS A 50 -1.69 -6.35 6.46
C LYS A 50 -2.79 -7.38 6.33
N THR A 51 -2.78 -8.38 7.21
CA THR A 51 -3.92 -9.28 7.36
C THR A 51 -4.97 -8.66 8.26
N LYS A 52 -6.20 -9.10 8.13
CA LYS A 52 -7.27 -8.71 9.05
C LYS A 52 -6.82 -9.00 10.48
N GLY A 53 -6.91 -7.99 11.33
CA GLY A 53 -6.45 -8.08 12.73
C GLY A 53 -4.98 -7.81 12.93
N GLY A 54 -4.19 -7.72 11.85
CA GLY A 54 -2.79 -7.34 11.94
C GLY A 54 -2.61 -5.89 12.35
N ARG A 55 -1.49 -5.58 12.98
CA ARG A 55 -1.20 -4.23 13.47
C ARG A 55 0.12 -3.73 12.91
N LEU A 56 0.19 -2.42 12.73
CA LEU A 56 1.45 -1.78 12.38
C LEU A 56 2.40 -1.83 13.57
N SER A 57 3.66 -2.15 13.31
CA SER A 57 4.72 -2.00 14.30
C SER A 57 4.96 -0.52 14.58
N GLU A 58 5.68 -0.20 15.67
CA GLU A 58 6.02 1.19 15.97
C GLU A 58 6.84 1.83 14.84
N LEU A 59 7.77 1.07 14.26
CA LEU A 59 8.57 1.59 13.14
C LEU A 59 7.71 1.82 11.89
N GLN A 60 6.73 0.95 11.64
CA GLN A 60 5.80 1.15 10.53
C GLN A 60 4.93 2.38 10.73
N LYS A 61 4.50 2.64 11.96
CA LYS A 61 3.74 3.85 12.31
C LYS A 61 4.57 5.11 12.09
N LEU A 62 5.84 5.09 12.49
CA LEU A 62 6.74 6.22 12.30
C LEU A 62 6.96 6.49 10.81
N HIS A 63 7.20 5.44 10.03
CA HIS A 63 7.37 5.57 8.59
C HIS A 63 6.13 6.17 7.92
N ALA A 64 4.95 5.67 8.31
CA ALA A 64 3.68 6.20 7.79
C ALA A 64 3.50 7.67 8.15
N ALA A 65 3.81 8.03 9.39
CA ALA A 65 3.69 9.42 9.85
C ALA A 65 4.64 10.34 9.08
N ASP A 66 5.86 9.89 8.80
CA ASP A 66 6.82 10.65 8.00
C ASP A 66 6.30 10.90 6.58
N LEU A 67 5.75 9.87 5.96
CA LEU A 67 5.20 10.00 4.60
C LEU A 67 4.05 11.01 4.56
N VAL A 68 3.14 10.92 5.52
CA VAL A 68 2.02 11.85 5.61
C VAL A 68 2.51 13.28 5.85
N ALA A 69 3.48 13.45 6.75
CA ALA A 69 4.05 14.76 7.05
C ALA A 69 4.74 15.38 5.84
N LEU A 70 5.25 14.55 4.93
CA LEU A 70 5.90 14.99 3.69
C LEU A 70 4.90 15.11 2.53
N ASN A 71 3.61 15.02 2.82
CA ASN A 71 2.53 15.10 1.83
C ASN A 71 2.60 14.03 0.75
N GLN A 72 3.13 12.85 1.12
CA GLN A 72 3.16 11.71 0.23
C GLN A 72 1.85 10.92 0.36
N ASN A 73 1.50 10.20 -0.70
CA ASN A 73 0.31 9.35 -0.67
C ASN A 73 0.67 8.05 0.05
N TYR A 74 -0.07 7.74 1.09
CA TYR A 74 0.14 6.53 1.89
C TYR A 74 -1.18 5.84 2.13
N ALA A 75 -1.18 4.51 2.08
CA ALA A 75 -2.35 3.71 2.41
C ALA A 75 -1.92 2.47 3.18
N CYS A 76 -2.73 2.06 4.15
CA CYS A 76 -2.58 0.80 4.84
C CYS A 76 -3.86 -0.01 4.62
N LEU A 77 -3.73 -1.20 4.04
CA LEU A 77 -4.88 -1.98 3.58
C LEU A 77 -4.83 -3.37 4.18
N TRP A 78 -5.95 -3.79 4.77
CA TRP A 78 -6.06 -5.07 5.48
C TRP A 78 -6.86 -6.12 4.72
N THR A 79 -7.76 -5.70 3.83
CA THR A 79 -8.67 -6.61 3.14
C THR A 79 -8.74 -6.30 1.66
N THR A 80 -9.22 -7.26 0.88
CA THR A 80 -9.44 -7.05 -0.56
C THR A 80 -10.48 -5.97 -0.80
N GLU A 81 -11.48 -5.88 0.07
CA GLU A 81 -12.50 -4.83 -0.02
C GLU A 81 -11.90 -3.46 0.18
N GLN A 82 -10.95 -3.32 1.10
CA GLN A 82 -10.27 -2.05 1.32
C GLN A 82 -9.39 -1.67 0.12
N VAL A 83 -8.75 -2.66 -0.52
CA VAL A 83 -8.01 -2.43 -1.75
C VAL A 83 -8.92 -1.85 -2.82
N ASP A 84 -10.08 -2.47 -3.02
CA ASP A 84 -11.04 -2.02 -4.03
C ASP A 84 -11.55 -0.61 -3.74
N GLN A 85 -11.87 -0.31 -2.49
CA GLN A 85 -12.31 1.01 -2.08
C GLN A 85 -11.22 2.07 -2.29
N TRP A 86 -10.00 1.75 -1.90
CA TRP A 86 -8.88 2.65 -2.10
C TRP A 86 -8.71 2.98 -3.58
N LEU A 87 -8.76 1.96 -4.43
CA LEU A 87 -8.56 2.14 -5.86
C LEU A 87 -9.67 3.01 -6.48
N LEU A 88 -10.92 2.85 -6.02
CA LEU A 88 -12.04 3.68 -6.48
C LEU A 88 -11.83 5.16 -6.15
N THR A 89 -11.19 5.47 -5.03
CA THR A 89 -10.95 6.87 -4.65
C THR A 89 -9.80 7.49 -5.42
N THR A 90 -8.93 6.69 -6.02
CA THR A 90 -7.71 7.16 -6.69
C THR A 90 -7.80 7.13 -8.21
N THR A 91 -8.77 6.43 -8.78
CA THR A 91 -8.85 6.22 -10.24
C THR A 91 -10.09 6.83 -10.86
N ARG A 92 -10.43 7.99 -10.49
CA ARG A 92 -11.56 8.71 -11.10
C ARG A 92 -11.27 9.13 -12.52
#